data_26131b380f09406a1199c70858e32a21
#
_entry.id   26131b380f09406a1199c70858e32a21
#
_cell.length_a   1.000
_cell.length_b   1.000
_cell.length_c   1.000
_cell.angle_alpha   90.00
_cell.angle_beta   90.00
_cell.angle_gamma   90.00
#
_symmetry.space_group_name_H-M   'P 1'
#
loop_
_entity.id
_entity.type
_entity.pdbx_description
1 polymer ?
#
loop_
_entity_poly.entity_id
_entity_poly.type
_entity_poly.pdbx_seq_one_letter_code
_entity_poly.pdbx_strand_id
1 'polypeptide(L)'
;MKRIKDIYITFLIYALIGWIYEVVWLMFVVPPYHFVNRGVLFGPFLPIYGFGMLLLLLVLNKFIHKKHPLSNNIYLTVSVLIVVTFIYTTIIEYTTPKIYNPLDYLTKYGLGLLLINIPVLIITYVLVKKYKKLQNIDTTIILVFLSIWLITTSLEYIVHYLNEVLRNELLWDYSKDFLNINRRVNWDASRNFAIGGTLLLYTVQPLVDKLLKKLTNSQKLWITILIGIPMLIDLIVNVILK
;
A
#
# COMPACT_ATOMS: atom_id res chain seq x y z
N MET A 1 6.05 20.72 12.35
CA MET A 1 6.49 20.47 10.95
C MET A 1 7.79 19.66 10.98
N LYS A 2 7.85 18.48 10.34
CA LYS A 2 9.11 17.72 10.22
C LYS A 2 10.11 18.58 9.42
N ARG A 3 11.40 18.59 9.84
CA ARG A 3 12.44 19.29 9.08
C ARG A 3 12.66 18.55 7.74
N ILE A 4 13.07 19.25 6.70
CA ILE A 4 13.32 18.70 5.36
C ILE A 4 14.24 17.45 5.42
N LYS A 5 15.28 17.49 6.26
CA LYS A 5 16.17 16.34 6.49
C LYS A 5 15.42 15.11 7.04
N ASP A 6 14.46 15.30 7.94
CA ASP A 6 13.68 14.18 8.50
C ASP A 6 12.79 13.54 7.42
N ILE A 7 12.21 14.34 6.55
CA ILE A 7 11.41 13.87 5.42
C ILE A 7 12.29 13.07 4.46
N TYR A 8 13.47 13.61 4.13
CA TYR A 8 14.39 12.96 3.21
C TYR A 8 14.96 11.64 3.78
N ILE A 9 15.34 11.61 5.06
CA ILE A 9 15.79 10.37 5.70
C ILE A 9 14.66 9.34 5.77
N THR A 10 13.42 9.77 6.05
CA THR A 10 12.25 8.89 5.98
C THR A 10 12.12 8.27 4.59
N PHE A 11 12.22 9.08 3.54
CA PHE A 11 12.22 8.62 2.16
C PHE A 11 13.31 7.56 1.89
N LEU A 12 14.57 7.83 2.30
CA LEU A 12 15.68 6.89 2.12
C LEU A 12 15.43 5.55 2.82
N ILE A 13 14.93 5.58 4.05
CA ILE A 13 14.61 4.38 4.83
C ILE A 13 13.59 3.52 4.10
N TYR A 14 12.50 4.12 3.61
CA TYR A 14 11.45 3.36 2.92
C TYR A 14 11.84 2.94 1.51
N ALA A 15 12.65 3.71 0.81
CA ALA A 15 13.23 3.28 -0.45
C ALA A 15 14.15 2.05 -0.30
N LEU A 16 14.92 2.00 0.79
CA LEU A 16 15.74 0.83 1.16
C LEU A 16 14.88 -0.37 1.58
N ILE A 17 13.86 -0.16 2.43
CA ILE A 17 12.95 -1.22 2.85
C ILE A 17 12.23 -1.84 1.65
N GLY A 18 11.76 -1.01 0.72
CA GLY A 18 11.13 -1.47 -0.51
C GLY A 18 12.08 -2.31 -1.37
N TRP A 19 13.34 -1.90 -1.50
CA TRP A 19 14.34 -2.67 -2.21
C TRP A 19 14.60 -4.04 -1.55
N ILE A 20 14.76 -4.06 -0.22
CA ILE A 20 14.92 -5.32 0.54
C ILE A 20 13.71 -6.23 0.31
N TYR A 21 12.50 -5.70 0.38
CA TYR A 21 11.26 -6.45 0.15
C TYR A 21 11.26 -7.11 -1.24
N GLU A 22 11.52 -6.36 -2.30
CA GLU A 22 11.51 -6.86 -3.67
C GLU A 22 12.61 -7.91 -3.92
N VAL A 23 13.82 -7.68 -3.39
CA VAL A 23 14.93 -8.64 -3.52
C VAL A 23 14.61 -9.94 -2.80
N VAL A 24 14.11 -9.86 -1.55
CA VAL A 24 13.71 -11.05 -0.77
C VAL A 24 12.57 -11.80 -1.46
N TRP A 25 11.59 -11.06 -2.01
CA TRP A 25 10.48 -11.67 -2.76
C TRP A 25 10.98 -12.50 -3.95
N LEU A 26 11.89 -11.94 -4.76
CA LEU A 26 12.50 -12.64 -5.88
C LEU A 26 13.41 -13.79 -5.47
N MET A 27 14.07 -13.69 -4.34
CA MET A 27 14.95 -14.76 -3.86
C MET A 27 14.18 -15.99 -3.37
N PHE A 28 12.99 -15.80 -2.78
CA PHE A 28 12.32 -16.87 -2.03
C PHE A 28 10.89 -17.20 -2.45
N VAL A 29 10.20 -16.28 -3.14
CA VAL A 29 8.75 -16.43 -3.40
C VAL A 29 8.43 -16.65 -4.87
N VAL A 30 9.08 -15.92 -5.77
CA VAL A 30 8.84 -16.01 -7.20
C VAL A 30 10.14 -16.21 -8.00
N PRO A 31 10.07 -16.81 -9.20
CA PRO A 31 11.25 -16.90 -10.07
C PRO A 31 11.89 -15.53 -10.25
N PRO A 32 13.21 -15.45 -10.37
CA PRO A 32 14.15 -16.53 -10.67
C PRO A 32 14.74 -17.28 -9.47
N TYR A 33 14.27 -17.06 -8.23
CA TYR A 33 14.75 -17.68 -6.98
C TYR A 33 16.24 -17.43 -6.69
N HIS A 34 16.76 -16.30 -7.10
CA HIS A 34 18.11 -15.83 -6.80
C HIS A 34 18.16 -14.30 -6.68
N PHE A 35 19.26 -13.78 -6.22
CA PHE A 35 19.46 -12.33 -6.07
C PHE A 35 19.37 -11.63 -7.44
N VAL A 36 18.45 -10.67 -7.53
CA VAL A 36 18.36 -9.72 -8.65
C VAL A 36 18.25 -8.32 -8.05
N ASN A 37 19.13 -7.42 -8.44
CA ASN A 37 19.00 -6.02 -8.05
C ASN A 37 17.75 -5.44 -8.73
N ARG A 38 16.75 -5.08 -7.94
CA ARG A 38 15.47 -4.56 -8.43
C ARG A 38 15.52 -3.06 -8.62
N GLY A 39 14.79 -2.61 -9.63
CA GLY A 39 14.65 -1.19 -9.94
C GLY A 39 15.69 -0.71 -10.95
N VAL A 40 15.66 0.59 -11.18
CA VAL A 40 16.49 1.27 -12.20
C VAL A 40 17.79 1.83 -11.63
N LEU A 41 17.97 1.79 -10.31
CA LEU A 41 19.15 2.31 -9.63
C LEU A 41 20.21 1.22 -9.47
N PHE A 42 21.48 1.61 -9.47
CA PHE A 42 22.60 0.72 -9.11
C PHE A 42 22.64 0.43 -7.60
N GLY A 43 22.27 1.43 -6.79
CA GLY A 43 22.20 1.31 -5.33
C GLY A 43 20.96 0.56 -4.83
N PRO A 44 20.98 0.16 -3.53
CA PRO A 44 19.91 -0.62 -2.92
C PRO A 44 18.71 0.25 -2.54
N PHE A 45 18.11 0.93 -3.51
CA PHE A 45 16.98 1.82 -3.29
C PHE A 45 15.91 1.66 -4.37
N LEU A 46 14.65 1.61 -3.94
CA LEU A 46 13.48 1.74 -4.80
C LEU A 46 12.71 3.02 -4.44
N PRO A 47 12.94 4.12 -5.17
CA PRO A 47 12.35 5.43 -4.88
C PRO A 47 10.84 5.44 -4.78
N ILE A 48 10.14 4.56 -5.53
CA ILE A 48 8.68 4.46 -5.52
C ILE A 48 8.13 4.17 -4.12
N TYR A 49 8.80 3.32 -3.33
CA TYR A 49 8.41 3.02 -1.94
C TYR A 49 8.63 4.20 -1.01
N GLY A 50 9.71 4.94 -1.20
CA GLY A 50 9.99 6.18 -0.48
C GLY A 50 8.93 7.25 -0.74
N PHE A 51 8.61 7.52 -2.00
CA PHE A 51 7.56 8.47 -2.39
C PHE A 51 6.18 7.99 -1.94
N GLY A 52 5.86 6.70 -2.12
CA GLY A 52 4.61 6.11 -1.68
C GLY A 52 4.39 6.32 -0.18
N MET A 53 5.40 6.01 0.65
CA MET A 53 5.27 6.21 2.10
C MET A 53 5.18 7.68 2.50
N LEU A 54 5.91 8.58 1.85
CA LEU A 54 5.76 10.01 2.11
C LEU A 54 4.36 10.52 1.79
N LEU A 55 3.77 10.05 0.69
CA LEU A 55 2.39 10.38 0.33
C LEU A 55 1.40 9.85 1.37
N LEU A 56 1.56 8.58 1.79
CA LEU A 56 0.73 8.01 2.85
C LEU A 56 0.81 8.82 4.14
N LEU A 57 2.02 9.20 4.57
CA LEU A 57 2.20 10.04 5.75
C LEU A 57 1.57 11.42 5.59
N LEU A 58 1.68 12.02 4.41
CA LEU A 58 1.07 13.33 4.12
C LEU A 58 -0.46 13.27 4.23
N VAL A 59 -1.07 12.26 3.62
CA VAL A 59 -2.54 12.13 3.54
C VAL A 59 -3.12 11.62 4.86
N LEU A 60 -2.50 10.59 5.46
CA LEU A 60 -3.09 9.86 6.59
C LEU A 60 -2.69 10.39 7.96
N ASN A 61 -1.67 11.25 8.08
CA ASN A 61 -1.15 11.68 9.37
C ASN A 61 -2.22 12.27 10.32
N LYS A 62 -3.13 13.09 9.79
CA LYS A 62 -4.22 13.65 10.59
C LYS A 62 -5.31 12.64 10.92
N PHE A 63 -5.47 11.63 10.07
CA PHE A 63 -6.52 10.62 10.16
C PHE A 63 -6.18 9.56 11.20
N ILE A 64 -4.94 9.05 11.21
CA ILE A 64 -4.48 8.00 12.11
C ILE A 64 -4.46 8.41 13.60
N HIS A 65 -4.45 9.71 13.89
CA HIS A 65 -4.46 10.24 15.25
C HIS A 65 -5.86 10.51 15.81
N LYS A 66 -6.92 10.21 15.02
CA LYS A 66 -8.31 10.37 15.43
C LYS A 66 -8.95 8.99 15.57
N LYS A 67 -9.78 8.83 16.60
CA LYS A 67 -10.61 7.62 16.73
C LYS A 67 -11.82 7.72 15.81
N HIS A 68 -12.13 6.61 15.17
CA HIS A 68 -13.28 6.46 14.28
C HIS A 68 -14.21 5.37 14.86
N PRO A 69 -15.10 5.72 15.81
CA PRO A 69 -15.87 4.74 16.55
C PRO A 69 -16.91 4.04 15.67
N LEU A 70 -17.11 2.76 15.90
CA LEU A 70 -18.08 1.92 15.19
C LEU A 70 -19.53 2.38 15.38
N SER A 71 -19.81 3.19 16.42
CA SER A 71 -21.11 3.84 16.62
C SER A 71 -21.49 4.82 15.52
N ASN A 72 -20.52 5.35 14.75
CA ASN A 72 -20.78 6.18 13.59
C ASN A 72 -21.20 5.29 12.41
N ASN A 73 -22.40 5.52 11.88
CA ASN A 73 -22.98 4.69 10.82
C ASN A 73 -22.11 4.62 9.56
N ILE A 74 -21.42 5.72 9.19
CA ILE A 74 -20.53 5.75 8.02
C ILE A 74 -19.34 4.82 8.25
N TYR A 75 -18.66 4.94 9.40
CA TYR A 75 -17.52 4.10 9.72
C TYR A 75 -17.88 2.63 9.85
N LEU A 76 -19.04 2.34 10.45
CA LEU A 76 -19.60 0.99 10.52
C LEU A 76 -19.81 0.43 9.12
N THR A 77 -20.56 1.15 8.27
CA THR A 77 -20.89 0.70 6.92
C THR A 77 -19.62 0.44 6.12
N VAL A 78 -18.71 1.41 6.05
CA VAL A 78 -17.46 1.28 5.29
C VAL A 78 -16.61 0.12 5.81
N SER A 79 -16.48 -0.02 7.13
CA SER A 79 -15.68 -1.10 7.73
C SER A 79 -16.25 -2.49 7.42
N VAL A 80 -17.57 -2.67 7.51
CA VAL A 80 -18.23 -3.95 7.19
C VAL A 80 -18.03 -4.27 5.71
N LEU A 81 -18.32 -3.32 4.83
CA LEU A 81 -18.16 -3.51 3.37
C LEU A 81 -16.72 -3.91 3.01
N ILE A 82 -15.73 -3.26 3.59
CA ILE A 82 -14.32 -3.57 3.32
C ILE A 82 -14.00 -5.00 3.75
N VAL A 83 -14.31 -5.34 5.02
CA VAL A 83 -13.94 -6.65 5.58
C VAL A 83 -14.64 -7.77 4.83
N VAL A 84 -15.95 -7.64 4.59
CA VAL A 84 -16.72 -8.68 3.89
C VAL A 84 -16.28 -8.81 2.45
N THR A 85 -16.11 -7.70 1.73
CA THR A 85 -15.64 -7.72 0.34
C THR A 85 -14.24 -8.33 0.23
N PHE A 86 -13.33 -7.95 1.13
CA PHE A 86 -11.97 -8.49 1.16
C PHE A 86 -11.98 -10.02 1.34
N ILE A 87 -12.70 -10.51 2.36
CA ILE A 87 -12.78 -11.96 2.65
C ILE A 87 -13.43 -12.70 1.48
N TYR A 88 -14.57 -12.21 0.99
CA TYR A 88 -15.31 -12.84 -0.10
C TYR A 88 -14.47 -12.92 -1.39
N THR A 89 -13.86 -11.81 -1.80
CA THR A 89 -13.04 -11.76 -3.02
C THR A 89 -11.80 -12.65 -2.89
N THR A 90 -11.19 -12.70 -1.71
CA THR A 90 -10.06 -13.61 -1.45
C THR A 90 -10.49 -15.09 -1.56
N ILE A 91 -11.67 -15.47 -1.05
CA ILE A 91 -12.19 -16.83 -1.19
C ILE A 91 -12.41 -17.16 -2.68
N ILE A 92 -13.03 -16.26 -3.44
CA ILE A 92 -13.27 -16.46 -4.87
C ILE A 92 -11.96 -16.64 -5.64
N GLU A 93 -10.94 -15.84 -5.35
CA GLU A 93 -9.61 -15.95 -5.96
C GLU A 93 -9.03 -17.37 -5.83
N TYR A 94 -9.12 -17.96 -4.63
CA TYR A 94 -8.54 -19.30 -4.37
C TYR A 94 -9.43 -20.48 -4.77
N THR A 95 -10.75 -20.28 -4.96
CA THR A 95 -11.69 -21.38 -5.20
C THR A 95 -12.19 -21.48 -6.63
N THR A 96 -11.94 -20.49 -7.46
CA THR A 96 -12.53 -20.43 -8.82
C THR A 96 -11.48 -20.33 -9.92
N PRO A 97 -11.84 -20.71 -11.16
CA PRO A 97 -10.98 -20.48 -12.32
C PRO A 97 -10.62 -19.00 -12.44
N LYS A 98 -9.44 -18.74 -12.98
CA LYS A 98 -8.88 -17.39 -13.12
C LYS A 98 -9.86 -16.43 -13.82
N ILE A 99 -10.24 -15.39 -13.10
CA ILE A 99 -11.06 -14.29 -13.61
C ILE A 99 -10.16 -13.07 -13.68
N TYR A 100 -9.93 -12.62 -14.89
CA TYR A 100 -8.99 -11.53 -15.14
C TYR A 100 -9.69 -10.17 -15.10
N ASN A 101 -10.92 -10.08 -15.61
CA ASN A 101 -11.65 -8.83 -15.78
C ASN A 101 -12.57 -8.55 -14.58
N PRO A 102 -12.53 -7.33 -13.97
CA PRO A 102 -13.44 -6.94 -12.89
C PRO A 102 -14.93 -7.00 -13.28
N LEU A 103 -15.29 -6.73 -14.54
CA LEU A 103 -16.68 -6.79 -14.99
C LEU A 103 -17.22 -8.23 -15.00
N ASP A 104 -16.40 -9.19 -15.44
CA ASP A 104 -16.76 -10.63 -15.39
C ASP A 104 -16.91 -11.11 -13.94
N TYR A 105 -16.07 -10.59 -13.03
CA TYR A 105 -16.22 -10.86 -11.62
C TYR A 105 -17.55 -10.32 -11.07
N LEU A 106 -17.89 -9.08 -11.35
CA LEU A 106 -19.14 -8.47 -10.88
C LEU A 106 -20.38 -9.16 -11.45
N THR A 107 -20.37 -9.58 -12.70
CA THR A 107 -21.51 -10.29 -13.31
C THR A 107 -21.71 -11.68 -12.69
N LYS A 108 -20.63 -12.41 -12.40
CA LYS A 108 -20.69 -13.75 -11.82
C LYS A 108 -20.90 -13.77 -10.29
N TYR A 109 -20.23 -12.89 -9.58
CA TYR A 109 -20.13 -12.94 -8.11
C TYR A 109 -20.69 -11.72 -7.40
N GLY A 110 -21.03 -10.64 -8.14
CA GLY A 110 -21.55 -9.41 -7.55
C GLY A 110 -22.86 -9.61 -6.77
N LEU A 111 -23.76 -10.46 -7.28
CA LEU A 111 -24.98 -10.79 -6.54
C LEU A 111 -24.67 -11.49 -5.22
N GLY A 112 -23.75 -12.49 -5.23
CA GLY A 112 -23.29 -13.17 -4.01
C GLY A 112 -22.67 -12.21 -3.00
N LEU A 113 -21.86 -11.26 -3.49
CA LEU A 113 -21.26 -10.21 -2.69
C LEU A 113 -22.34 -9.35 -2.00
N LEU A 114 -23.39 -8.94 -2.72
CA LEU A 114 -24.49 -8.17 -2.15
C LEU A 114 -25.31 -8.98 -1.13
N LEU A 115 -25.61 -10.26 -1.47
CA LEU A 115 -26.36 -11.15 -0.58
C LEU A 115 -25.65 -11.42 0.75
N ILE A 116 -24.32 -11.31 0.81
CA ILE A 116 -23.56 -11.45 2.05
C ILE A 116 -23.41 -10.10 2.76
N ASN A 117 -23.05 -9.04 2.01
CA ASN A 117 -22.83 -7.72 2.62
C ASN A 117 -24.06 -7.16 3.32
N ILE A 118 -25.24 -7.26 2.69
CA ILE A 118 -26.46 -6.66 3.22
C ILE A 118 -26.86 -7.27 4.57
N PRO A 119 -27.00 -8.62 4.73
CA PRO A 119 -27.30 -9.21 6.02
C PRO A 119 -26.24 -8.92 7.09
N VAL A 120 -24.95 -9.03 6.77
CA VAL A 120 -23.86 -8.76 7.70
C VAL A 120 -23.92 -7.31 8.18
N LEU A 121 -24.18 -6.36 7.28
CA LEU A 121 -24.34 -4.95 7.64
C LEU A 121 -25.51 -4.73 8.59
N ILE A 122 -26.69 -5.31 8.29
CA ILE A 122 -27.88 -5.20 9.12
C ILE A 122 -27.62 -5.80 10.51
N ILE A 123 -27.07 -7.02 10.56
CA ILE A 123 -26.76 -7.69 11.84
C ILE A 123 -25.75 -6.85 12.65
N THR A 124 -24.68 -6.39 12.03
CA THR A 124 -23.68 -5.57 12.72
C THR A 124 -24.28 -4.26 13.23
N TYR A 125 -25.13 -3.61 12.43
CA TYR A 125 -25.84 -2.39 12.85
C TYR A 125 -26.70 -2.64 14.09
N VAL A 126 -27.52 -3.70 14.10
CA VAL A 126 -28.35 -4.08 15.24
C VAL A 126 -27.52 -4.38 16.48
N LEU A 127 -26.42 -5.15 16.32
CA LEU A 127 -25.53 -5.50 17.42
C LEU A 127 -24.85 -4.26 18.02
N VAL A 128 -24.34 -3.36 17.18
CA VAL A 128 -23.69 -2.12 17.64
C VAL A 128 -24.69 -1.21 18.37
N LYS A 129 -25.93 -1.12 17.88
CA LYS A 129 -26.98 -0.36 18.60
C LYS A 129 -27.35 -0.98 19.95
N LYS A 130 -27.34 -2.30 20.03
CA LYS A 130 -27.70 -3.04 21.25
C LYS A 130 -26.59 -3.03 22.31
N TYR A 131 -25.33 -3.17 21.89
CA TYR A 131 -24.19 -3.37 22.82
C TYR A 131 -23.27 -2.16 22.88
N LYS A 132 -23.30 -1.38 23.97
CA LYS A 132 -22.46 -0.18 24.18
C LYS A 132 -20.95 -0.46 23.99
N LYS A 133 -20.48 -1.67 24.36
CA LYS A 133 -19.07 -2.05 24.18
C LYS A 133 -18.64 -2.02 22.71
N LEU A 134 -19.51 -2.44 21.79
CA LEU A 134 -19.24 -2.45 20.37
C LEU A 134 -19.21 -1.02 19.79
N GLN A 135 -19.97 -0.10 20.36
CA GLN A 135 -20.04 1.29 19.90
C GLN A 135 -18.68 2.01 19.97
N ASN A 136 -17.83 1.62 20.93
CA ASN A 136 -16.54 2.24 21.18
C ASN A 136 -15.37 1.55 20.46
N ILE A 137 -15.63 0.50 19.66
CA ILE A 137 -14.59 -0.13 18.83
C ILE A 137 -14.07 0.90 17.84
N ASP A 138 -12.75 1.06 17.82
CA ASP A 138 -12.07 1.96 16.92
C ASP A 138 -11.81 1.27 15.57
N THR A 139 -12.40 1.80 14.51
CA THR A 139 -12.26 1.28 13.14
C THR A 139 -11.14 1.93 12.35
N THR A 140 -10.34 2.78 12.98
CA THR A 140 -9.28 3.55 12.31
C THR A 140 -8.38 2.68 11.46
N ILE A 141 -7.96 1.51 11.97
CA ILE A 141 -7.05 0.61 11.22
C ILE A 141 -7.70 0.10 9.92
N ILE A 142 -9.00 -0.21 9.92
CA ILE A 142 -9.72 -0.69 8.74
C ILE A 142 -9.85 0.44 7.69
N LEU A 143 -10.15 1.65 8.16
CA LEU A 143 -10.27 2.82 7.29
C LEU A 143 -8.91 3.24 6.72
N VAL A 144 -7.84 3.14 7.52
CA VAL A 144 -6.46 3.37 7.06
C VAL A 144 -6.06 2.31 6.02
N PHE A 145 -6.35 1.04 6.27
CA PHE A 145 -6.13 -0.03 5.31
C PHE A 145 -6.79 0.26 3.95
N LEU A 146 -8.08 0.65 3.95
CA LEU A 146 -8.77 1.05 2.71
C LEU A 146 -8.08 2.24 2.03
N SER A 147 -7.72 3.25 2.81
CA SER A 147 -7.07 4.44 2.27
C SER A 147 -5.73 4.11 1.62
N ILE A 148 -4.92 3.25 2.27
CA ILE A 148 -3.66 2.78 1.71
C ILE A 148 -3.92 1.99 0.43
N TRP A 149 -4.90 1.07 0.45
CA TRP A 149 -5.28 0.30 -0.73
C TRP A 149 -5.58 1.20 -1.94
N LEU A 150 -6.48 2.17 -1.76
CA LEU A 150 -6.85 3.10 -2.84
C LEU A 150 -5.66 3.93 -3.33
N ILE A 151 -4.85 4.47 -2.41
CA ILE A 151 -3.70 5.32 -2.74
C ILE A 151 -2.63 4.51 -3.48
N THR A 152 -2.24 3.33 -2.96
CA THR A 152 -1.18 2.53 -3.57
C THR A 152 -1.59 1.94 -4.91
N THR A 153 -2.82 1.44 -5.05
CA THR A 153 -3.36 0.95 -6.32
C THR A 153 -3.41 2.06 -7.37
N SER A 154 -3.85 3.28 -6.97
CA SER A 154 -3.87 4.42 -7.88
C SER A 154 -2.47 4.84 -8.31
N LEU A 155 -1.50 4.85 -7.38
CA LEU A 155 -0.10 5.16 -7.69
C LEU A 155 0.50 4.13 -8.64
N GLU A 156 0.30 2.84 -8.38
CA GLU A 156 0.78 1.76 -9.23
C GLU A 156 0.23 1.90 -10.65
N TYR A 157 -1.07 2.15 -10.78
CA TYR A 157 -1.71 2.38 -12.08
C TYR A 157 -1.14 3.59 -12.81
N ILE A 158 -1.01 4.74 -12.11
CA ILE A 158 -0.52 5.99 -12.70
C ILE A 158 0.94 5.86 -13.13
N VAL A 159 1.80 5.29 -12.29
CA VAL A 159 3.24 5.14 -12.59
C VAL A 159 3.43 4.23 -13.81
N HIS A 160 2.71 3.10 -13.88
CA HIS A 160 2.78 2.21 -15.03
C HIS A 160 2.26 2.91 -16.30
N TYR A 161 1.11 3.59 -16.22
CA TYR A 161 0.53 4.33 -17.35
C TYR A 161 1.48 5.41 -17.89
N LEU A 162 2.06 6.19 -17.00
CA LEU A 162 3.02 7.24 -17.38
C LEU A 162 4.27 6.65 -18.04
N ASN A 163 4.82 5.53 -17.52
CA ASN A 163 5.96 4.87 -18.14
C ASN A 163 5.61 4.34 -19.52
N GLU A 164 4.44 3.72 -19.69
CA GLU A 164 3.97 3.22 -20.99
C GLU A 164 3.82 4.36 -22.00
N VAL A 165 3.24 5.51 -21.60
CA VAL A 165 3.06 6.66 -22.48
C VAL A 165 4.37 7.38 -22.81
N LEU A 166 5.26 7.54 -21.84
CA LEU A 166 6.49 8.32 -22.01
C LEU A 166 7.64 7.53 -22.64
N ARG A 167 7.72 6.21 -22.39
CA ARG A 167 8.83 5.35 -22.81
C ARG A 167 8.44 4.23 -23.75
N ASN A 168 7.13 4.04 -23.98
CA ASN A 168 6.58 2.90 -24.72
C ASN A 168 7.04 1.53 -24.16
N GLU A 169 7.24 1.45 -22.84
CA GLU A 169 7.70 0.26 -22.13
C GLU A 169 6.73 -0.11 -21.00
N LEU A 170 6.51 -1.41 -20.82
CA LEU A 170 5.75 -1.92 -19.69
C LEU A 170 6.68 -2.13 -18.51
N LEU A 171 6.29 -1.66 -17.32
CA LEU A 171 7.01 -1.97 -16.07
C LEU A 171 6.74 -3.40 -15.61
N TRP A 172 5.52 -3.87 -15.80
CA TRP A 172 5.02 -5.22 -15.50
C TRP A 172 3.79 -5.51 -16.35
N ASP A 173 3.32 -6.75 -16.37
CA ASP A 173 2.11 -7.16 -17.08
C ASP A 173 1.27 -8.12 -16.24
N TYR A 174 0.14 -7.62 -15.73
CA TYR A 174 -0.83 -8.38 -14.95
C TYR A 174 -2.01 -8.92 -15.79
N SER A 175 -1.89 -8.99 -17.11
CA SER A 175 -3.00 -9.41 -17.97
C SER A 175 -3.58 -10.79 -17.65
N LYS A 176 -2.78 -11.67 -17.03
CA LYS A 176 -3.15 -13.02 -16.63
C LYS A 176 -3.44 -13.18 -15.13
N ASP A 177 -3.50 -12.07 -14.39
CA ASP A 177 -3.69 -12.09 -12.96
C ASP A 177 -5.15 -11.77 -12.59
N PHE A 178 -5.56 -12.27 -11.42
CA PHE A 178 -6.92 -12.12 -10.92
C PHE A 178 -7.30 -10.65 -10.72
N LEU A 179 -8.47 -10.27 -11.26
CA LEU A 179 -9.02 -8.91 -11.19
C LEU A 179 -8.02 -7.82 -11.60
N ASN A 180 -7.38 -8.00 -12.76
CA ASN A 180 -6.54 -6.93 -13.26
C ASN A 180 -7.34 -5.78 -13.92
N ILE A 181 -6.83 -4.57 -13.79
CA ILE A 181 -7.36 -3.39 -14.48
C ILE A 181 -6.34 -2.96 -15.52
N ASN A 182 -6.68 -3.15 -16.79
CA ASN A 182 -5.85 -2.77 -17.93
C ASN A 182 -4.40 -3.29 -17.82
N ARG A 183 -4.19 -4.52 -17.28
CA ARG A 183 -2.89 -5.15 -17.03
C ARG A 183 -1.92 -4.37 -16.12
N ARG A 184 -2.35 -3.23 -15.56
CA ARG A 184 -1.48 -2.31 -14.80
C ARG A 184 -1.52 -2.55 -13.30
N VAL A 185 -2.64 -2.96 -12.77
CA VAL A 185 -2.84 -3.33 -11.37
C VAL A 185 -3.66 -4.60 -11.28
N ASN A 186 -3.49 -5.37 -10.23
CA ASN A 186 -4.27 -6.57 -9.95
C ASN A 186 -4.69 -6.65 -8.47
N TRP A 187 -5.53 -7.60 -8.12
CA TRP A 187 -6.00 -7.79 -6.75
C TRP A 187 -4.87 -8.13 -5.78
N ASP A 188 -3.99 -9.07 -6.16
CA ASP A 188 -2.90 -9.53 -5.31
C ASP A 188 -1.92 -8.44 -4.95
N ALA A 189 -1.39 -7.73 -5.94
CA ALA A 189 -0.46 -6.63 -5.72
C ALA A 189 -1.10 -5.54 -4.86
N SER A 190 -2.33 -5.11 -5.20
CA SER A 190 -3.07 -4.08 -4.47
C SER A 190 -3.34 -4.49 -3.02
N ARG A 191 -3.73 -5.75 -2.78
CA ARG A 191 -3.92 -6.32 -1.44
C ARG A 191 -2.63 -6.33 -0.63
N ASN A 192 -1.54 -6.81 -1.23
CA ASN A 192 -0.24 -6.91 -0.58
C ASN A 192 0.31 -5.52 -0.21
N PHE A 193 0.16 -4.53 -1.08
CA PHE A 193 0.50 -3.13 -0.76
C PHE A 193 -0.35 -2.56 0.37
N ALA A 194 -1.65 -2.87 0.41
CA ALA A 194 -2.52 -2.42 1.50
C ALA A 194 -2.11 -3.04 2.84
N ILE A 195 -1.85 -4.34 2.87
CA ILE A 195 -1.38 -5.05 4.08
C ILE A 195 -0.01 -4.52 4.50
N GLY A 196 0.96 -4.54 3.58
CA GLY A 196 2.33 -4.10 3.83
C GLY A 196 2.40 -2.64 4.28
N GLY A 197 1.70 -1.75 3.58
CA GLY A 197 1.64 -0.33 3.93
C GLY A 197 1.00 -0.08 5.29
N THR A 198 -0.05 -0.83 5.65
CA THR A 198 -0.67 -0.74 6.99
C THR A 198 0.31 -1.22 8.07
N LEU A 199 0.97 -2.36 7.86
CA LEU A 199 2.01 -2.85 8.79
C LEU A 199 3.13 -1.83 8.94
N LEU A 200 3.68 -1.31 7.84
CA LEU A 200 4.76 -0.31 7.87
C LEU A 200 4.33 0.95 8.62
N LEU A 201 3.11 1.43 8.40
CA LEU A 201 2.60 2.64 9.04
C LEU A 201 2.45 2.49 10.56
N TYR A 202 1.97 1.33 11.03
CA TYR A 202 1.71 1.11 12.46
C TYR A 202 2.88 0.51 13.24
N THR A 203 3.82 -0.18 12.58
CA THR A 203 4.95 -0.82 13.25
C THR A 203 6.28 -0.13 12.98
N VAL A 204 6.61 0.13 11.71
CA VAL A 204 7.91 0.67 11.31
C VAL A 204 7.97 2.19 11.47
N GLN A 205 6.90 2.91 11.09
CA GLN A 205 6.91 4.38 11.18
C GLN A 205 7.15 4.92 12.59
N PRO A 206 6.57 4.36 13.68
CA PRO A 206 6.91 4.78 15.04
C PRO A 206 8.38 4.58 15.39
N LEU A 207 9.04 3.52 14.86
CA LEU A 207 10.46 3.28 15.05
C LEU A 207 11.31 4.30 14.29
N VAL A 208 10.92 4.63 13.05
CA VAL A 208 11.56 5.69 12.26
C VAL A 208 11.45 7.03 12.95
N ASP A 209 10.27 7.40 13.46
CA ASP A 209 10.08 8.64 14.21
C ASP A 209 10.93 8.68 15.49
N LYS A 210 11.07 7.57 16.20
CA LYS A 210 11.92 7.44 17.37
C LYS A 210 13.40 7.57 17.01
N LEU A 211 13.83 6.95 15.91
CA LEU A 211 15.19 7.07 15.38
C LEU A 211 15.50 8.54 15.02
N LEU A 212 14.63 9.19 14.26
CA LEU A 212 14.81 10.58 13.85
C LEU A 212 14.89 11.55 15.03
N LYS A 213 14.19 11.29 16.13
CA LYS A 213 14.28 12.08 17.35
C LYS A 213 15.61 11.92 18.08
N LYS A 214 16.25 10.73 17.98
CA LYS A 214 17.56 10.44 18.59
C LYS A 214 18.74 11.01 17.80
N LEU A 215 18.59 11.16 16.48
CA LEU A 215 19.65 11.65 15.61
C LEU A 215 19.87 13.16 15.81
N THR A 216 21.12 13.57 15.99
CA THR A 216 21.53 14.98 15.99
C THR A 216 21.44 15.59 14.60
N ASN A 217 21.38 16.92 14.52
CA ASN A 217 21.36 17.63 13.23
C ASN A 217 22.60 17.34 12.37
N SER A 218 23.75 17.11 12.98
CA SER A 218 25.00 16.76 12.30
C SER A 218 24.90 15.34 11.72
N GLN A 219 24.42 14.37 12.50
CA GLN A 219 24.22 12.99 11.99
C GLN A 219 23.22 12.95 10.81
N LYS A 220 22.11 13.69 10.91
CA LYS A 220 21.14 13.83 9.81
C LYS A 220 21.78 14.43 8.56
N LEU A 221 22.67 15.42 8.73
CA LEU A 221 23.40 16.03 7.63
C LEU A 221 24.32 15.00 6.94
N TRP A 222 25.09 14.26 7.74
CA TRP A 222 26.00 13.24 7.20
C TRP A 222 25.25 12.12 6.49
N ILE A 223 24.12 11.64 7.00
CA ILE A 223 23.25 10.66 6.32
C ILE A 223 22.79 11.21 4.97
N THR A 224 22.35 12.48 4.94
CA THR A 224 21.92 13.13 3.70
C THR A 224 23.05 13.24 2.67
N ILE A 225 24.27 13.58 3.11
CA ILE A 225 25.43 13.73 2.22
C ILE A 225 25.94 12.37 1.73
N LEU A 226 26.18 11.42 2.66
CA LEU A 226 26.87 10.17 2.33
C LEU A 226 25.95 9.13 1.66
N ILE A 227 24.67 9.17 1.91
CA ILE A 227 23.71 8.21 1.34
C ILE A 227 22.77 8.92 0.36
N GLY A 228 22.21 10.04 0.77
CA GLY A 228 21.16 10.71 0.00
C GLY A 228 21.67 11.34 -1.28
N ILE A 229 22.85 12.00 -1.29
CA ILE A 229 23.40 12.59 -2.51
C ILE A 229 23.76 11.52 -3.53
N PRO A 230 24.50 10.44 -3.20
CA PRO A 230 24.76 9.35 -4.14
C PRO A 230 23.50 8.73 -4.73
N MET A 231 22.46 8.51 -3.90
CA MET A 231 21.18 7.99 -4.38
C MET A 231 20.49 8.97 -5.35
N LEU A 232 20.55 10.28 -5.10
CA LEU A 232 19.99 11.28 -6.01
C LEU A 232 20.76 11.34 -7.35
N ILE A 233 22.08 11.25 -7.31
CA ILE A 233 22.92 11.18 -8.52
C ILE A 233 22.55 9.93 -9.33
N ASP A 234 22.45 8.77 -8.66
CA ASP A 234 22.03 7.50 -9.27
C ASP A 234 20.65 7.63 -9.94
N LEU A 235 19.67 8.28 -9.25
CA LEU A 235 18.34 8.54 -9.79
C LEU A 235 18.40 9.44 -11.04
N ILE A 236 19.16 10.53 -11.00
CA ILE A 236 19.29 11.45 -12.14
C ILE A 236 19.91 10.73 -13.34
N VAL A 237 21.00 10.01 -13.14
CA VAL A 237 21.70 9.30 -14.21
C VAL A 237 20.87 8.21 -14.84
N ASN A 238 20.18 7.40 -14.04
CA ASN A 238 19.51 6.19 -14.55
C ASN A 238 18.03 6.38 -14.91
N VAL A 239 17.38 7.44 -14.43
CA VAL A 239 15.96 7.68 -14.69
C VAL A 239 15.73 8.90 -15.58
N ILE A 240 16.51 9.96 -15.41
CA ILE A 240 16.27 11.24 -16.11
C ILE A 240 17.14 11.36 -17.38
N LEU A 241 18.40 10.90 -17.32
CA LEU A 241 19.35 11.06 -18.43
C LEU A 241 19.41 9.86 -19.38
N LYS A 242 18.81 8.72 -19.05
CA LYS A 242 18.57 7.58 -19.96
C LYS A 242 17.19 7.68 -20.58
#